data_e878f473150e414364706909a81ba885
#
_entry.id   e878f473150e414364706909a81ba885
#
_cell.length_a   1.000
_cell.length_b   1.000
_cell.length_c   1.000
_cell.angle_alpha   90.00
_cell.angle_beta   90.00
_cell.angle_gamma   90.00
#
_symmetry.space_group_name_H-M   'P 1'
#
loop_
_entity.id
_entity.type
_entity.pdbx_description
1 polymer ?
#
loop_
_entity_poly.entity_id
_entity_poly.type
_entity_poly.pdbx_seq_one_letter_code
_entity_poly.pdbx_strand_id
1 'polypeptide(L)'
;AGIVDFLHNSHTYFIDYKFPHIRANLQNALDPSHIDINPAIMQFFDDYVKQVKIHFSYEENTVFPYVRALIHGDTTDYSIDIFRKHHDEVAMKLTELKNIILLYYTTATPDKMYDALVDIFNCEADLESHALIENNILVPAIAAIERHRK
;
A
#
# COMPACT_ATOMS: atom_id res chain seq x y z
N ALA A 1 -8.72 16.54 -9.82
CA ALA A 1 -9.42 15.61 -10.67
C ALA A 1 -8.52 14.51 -11.19
N GLY A 2 -7.61 14.79 -12.15
CA GLY A 2 -6.77 13.73 -12.74
C GLY A 2 -5.92 12.97 -11.76
N ILE A 3 -5.31 13.62 -10.77
CA ILE A 3 -4.46 12.97 -9.77
C ILE A 3 -5.29 12.06 -8.86
N VAL A 4 -6.49 12.47 -8.46
CA VAL A 4 -7.36 11.63 -7.61
C VAL A 4 -7.81 10.39 -8.38
N ASP A 5 -8.17 10.53 -9.65
CA ASP A 5 -8.55 9.40 -10.50
C ASP A 5 -7.38 8.44 -10.68
N PHE A 6 -6.17 8.96 -10.87
CA PHE A 6 -4.96 8.14 -10.96
C PHE A 6 -4.73 7.34 -9.69
N LEU A 7 -4.83 7.99 -8.53
CA LEU A 7 -4.61 7.32 -7.24
C LEU A 7 -5.70 6.29 -6.95
N HIS A 8 -6.96 6.61 -7.30
CA HIS A 8 -8.05 5.64 -7.18
C HIS A 8 -7.80 4.39 -8.03
N ASN A 9 -7.41 4.58 -9.29
CA ASN A 9 -7.10 3.45 -10.18
C ASN A 9 -5.92 2.65 -9.67
N SER A 10 -4.95 3.29 -9.05
CA SER A 10 -3.81 2.63 -8.41
C SER A 10 -4.26 1.73 -7.26
N HIS A 11 -5.20 2.19 -6.43
CA HIS A 11 -5.77 1.36 -5.36
C HIS A 11 -6.42 0.09 -5.91
N THR A 12 -7.20 0.22 -6.97
CA THR A 12 -7.84 -0.92 -7.64
C THR A 12 -6.80 -1.90 -8.16
N TYR A 13 -5.73 -1.38 -8.77
CA TYR A 13 -4.63 -2.22 -9.26
C TYR A 13 -4.00 -3.05 -8.13
N PHE A 14 -3.69 -2.43 -7.00
CA PHE A 14 -3.08 -3.16 -5.87
C PHE A 14 -4.03 -4.19 -5.28
N ILE A 15 -5.27 -3.81 -5.01
CA ILE A 15 -6.22 -4.65 -4.28
C ILE A 15 -6.75 -5.79 -5.14
N ASP A 16 -7.11 -5.50 -6.39
CA ASP A 16 -7.80 -6.47 -7.24
C ASP A 16 -6.85 -7.33 -8.07
N TYR A 17 -5.62 -6.85 -8.30
CA TYR A 17 -4.67 -7.54 -9.15
C TYR A 17 -3.38 -7.91 -8.42
N LYS A 18 -2.65 -6.93 -7.87
CA LYS A 18 -1.27 -7.15 -7.40
C LYS A 18 -1.22 -8.00 -6.15
N PHE A 19 -2.01 -7.67 -5.13
CA PHE A 19 -1.99 -8.43 -3.89
C PHE A 19 -2.47 -9.87 -4.04
N PRO A 20 -3.57 -10.16 -4.77
CA PRO A 20 -3.95 -11.55 -5.02
C PRO A 20 -2.89 -12.34 -5.79
N HIS A 21 -2.20 -11.69 -6.73
CA HIS A 21 -1.14 -12.33 -7.51
C HIS A 21 0.05 -12.69 -6.62
N ILE A 22 0.51 -11.76 -5.77
CA ILE A 22 1.60 -12.01 -4.82
C ILE A 22 1.21 -13.11 -3.84
N ARG A 23 -0.02 -13.07 -3.33
CA ARG A 23 -0.51 -14.08 -2.39
C ARG A 23 -0.43 -15.48 -2.98
N ALA A 24 -0.89 -15.64 -4.21
CA ALA A 24 -0.86 -16.94 -4.89
C ALA A 24 0.59 -17.41 -5.09
N ASN A 25 1.47 -16.54 -5.54
CA ASN A 25 2.88 -16.88 -5.75
C ASN A 25 3.58 -17.22 -4.45
N LEU A 26 3.33 -16.46 -3.39
CA LEU A 26 3.90 -16.72 -2.08
C LEU A 26 3.44 -18.07 -1.54
N GLN A 27 2.15 -18.36 -1.61
CA GLN A 27 1.59 -19.62 -1.15
C GLN A 27 2.19 -20.80 -1.91
N ASN A 28 2.37 -20.68 -3.22
CA ASN A 28 2.97 -21.73 -4.06
C ASN A 28 4.47 -21.91 -3.77
N ALA A 29 5.14 -20.86 -3.27
CA ALA A 29 6.56 -20.90 -2.97
C ALA A 29 6.87 -21.49 -1.58
N LEU A 30 5.87 -21.56 -0.70
CA LEU A 30 6.08 -22.09 0.67
C LEU A 30 6.31 -23.58 0.61
N ASP A 31 7.34 -24.04 1.35
CA ASP A 31 7.70 -25.45 1.46
C ASP A 31 6.69 -26.15 2.39
N PRO A 32 5.98 -27.19 1.91
CA PRO A 32 4.97 -27.88 2.72
C PRO A 32 5.52 -28.48 4.01
N SER A 33 6.84 -28.69 4.12
CA SER A 33 7.45 -29.23 5.35
C SER A 33 7.47 -28.24 6.51
N HIS A 34 7.31 -26.93 6.25
CA HIS A 34 7.30 -25.89 7.28
C HIS A 34 5.88 -25.63 7.80
N ILE A 35 5.29 -26.63 8.45
CA ILE A 35 3.89 -26.59 8.87
C ILE A 35 3.60 -25.53 9.95
N ASP A 36 4.60 -25.10 10.69
CA ASP A 36 4.43 -24.10 11.76
C ASP A 36 4.59 -22.68 11.25
N ILE A 37 5.58 -22.45 10.39
CA ILE A 37 5.92 -21.10 9.94
C ILE A 37 5.09 -20.65 8.72
N ASN A 38 4.68 -21.57 7.84
CA ASN A 38 3.92 -21.22 6.65
C ASN A 38 2.61 -20.49 6.97
N PRO A 39 1.77 -21.00 7.90
CA PRO A 39 0.56 -20.25 8.27
C PRO A 39 0.87 -18.87 8.83
N ALA A 40 1.95 -18.72 9.58
CA ALA A 40 2.35 -17.42 10.15
C ALA A 40 2.76 -16.44 9.05
N ILE A 41 3.51 -16.90 8.05
CA ILE A 41 3.89 -16.06 6.90
C ILE A 41 2.66 -15.59 6.13
N MET A 42 1.74 -16.50 5.83
CA MET A 42 0.52 -16.15 5.11
C MET A 42 -0.36 -15.21 5.93
N GLN A 43 -0.46 -15.43 7.23
CA GLN A 43 -1.21 -14.54 8.13
C GLN A 43 -0.59 -13.15 8.17
N PHE A 44 0.72 -13.07 8.24
CA PHE A 44 1.43 -11.78 8.23
C PHE A 44 1.12 -11.00 6.94
N PHE A 45 1.17 -11.69 5.80
CA PHE A 45 0.85 -11.07 4.52
C PHE A 45 -0.62 -10.62 4.46
N ASP A 46 -1.54 -11.47 4.89
CA ASP A 46 -2.98 -11.16 4.89
C ASP A 46 -3.28 -9.97 5.81
N ASP A 47 -2.65 -9.90 6.98
CA ASP A 47 -2.79 -8.77 7.89
C ASP A 47 -2.26 -7.48 7.27
N TYR A 48 -1.13 -7.56 6.57
CA TYR A 48 -0.57 -6.43 5.85
C TYR A 48 -1.55 -5.90 4.79
N VAL A 49 -2.10 -6.80 3.96
CA VAL A 49 -3.07 -6.44 2.92
C VAL A 49 -4.31 -5.80 3.54
N LYS A 50 -4.79 -6.35 4.66
CA LYS A 50 -5.92 -5.79 5.39
C LYS A 50 -5.65 -4.35 5.83
N GLN A 51 -4.46 -4.08 6.35
CA GLN A 51 -4.09 -2.73 6.77
C GLN A 51 -3.99 -1.76 5.60
N VAL A 52 -3.44 -2.21 4.48
CA VAL A 52 -3.38 -1.40 3.26
C VAL A 52 -4.80 -1.08 2.76
N LYS A 53 -5.70 -2.07 2.79
CA LYS A 53 -7.11 -1.85 2.42
C LYS A 53 -7.78 -0.82 3.31
N ILE A 54 -7.53 -0.87 4.61
CA ILE A 54 -8.07 0.12 5.56
C ILE A 54 -7.52 1.51 5.21
N HIS A 55 -6.24 1.62 4.94
CA HIS A 55 -5.60 2.88 4.56
C HIS A 55 -6.17 3.42 3.25
N PHE A 56 -6.30 2.58 2.22
CA PHE A 56 -6.89 2.99 0.95
C PHE A 56 -8.35 3.39 1.10
N SER A 57 -9.12 2.67 1.94
CA SER A 57 -10.51 3.04 2.24
C SER A 57 -10.60 4.40 2.90
N TYR A 58 -9.68 4.73 3.80
CA TYR A 58 -9.60 6.05 4.41
C TYR A 58 -9.38 7.12 3.33
N GLU A 59 -8.47 6.89 2.39
CA GLU A 59 -8.24 7.83 1.27
C GLU A 59 -9.48 7.98 0.41
N GLU A 60 -10.13 6.87 0.04
CA GLU A 60 -11.32 6.89 -0.81
C GLU A 60 -12.52 7.57 -0.15
N ASN A 61 -12.70 7.38 1.14
CA ASN A 61 -13.89 7.84 1.86
C ASN A 61 -13.73 9.21 2.51
N THR A 62 -12.50 9.64 2.77
CA THR A 62 -12.21 10.89 3.50
C THR A 62 -11.35 11.85 2.69
N VAL A 63 -10.21 11.39 2.20
CA VAL A 63 -9.21 12.27 1.59
C VAL A 63 -9.66 12.73 0.20
N PHE A 64 -10.02 11.79 -0.67
CA PHE A 64 -10.39 12.12 -2.03
C PHE A 64 -11.68 12.96 -2.12
N PRO A 65 -12.73 12.65 -1.34
CA PRO A 65 -13.88 13.56 -1.29
C PRO A 65 -13.53 14.96 -0.80
N TYR A 66 -12.65 15.08 0.18
CA TYR A 66 -12.16 16.38 0.65
C TYR A 66 -11.45 17.15 -0.47
N VAL A 67 -10.55 16.48 -1.18
CA VAL A 67 -9.81 17.11 -2.30
C VAL A 67 -10.78 17.59 -3.37
N ARG A 68 -11.77 16.77 -3.74
CA ARG A 68 -12.77 17.16 -4.72
C ARG A 68 -13.60 18.35 -4.26
N ALA A 69 -14.05 18.36 -3.01
CA ALA A 69 -14.80 19.46 -2.43
C ALA A 69 -13.98 20.75 -2.43
N LEU A 70 -12.72 20.65 -2.04
CA LEU A 70 -11.82 21.82 -2.00
C LEU A 70 -11.61 22.42 -3.41
N ILE A 71 -11.42 21.57 -4.40
CA ILE A 71 -11.27 22.02 -5.80
C ILE A 71 -12.55 22.71 -6.29
N HIS A 72 -13.73 22.25 -5.88
CA HIS A 72 -15.00 22.88 -6.21
C HIS A 72 -15.30 24.16 -5.44
N GLY A 73 -14.47 24.51 -4.47
CA GLY A 73 -14.66 25.73 -3.72
C GLY A 73 -15.38 25.58 -2.38
N ASP A 74 -15.70 24.35 -2.00
CA ASP A 74 -16.36 24.07 -0.73
C ASP A 74 -15.38 24.17 0.43
N THR A 75 -15.88 24.47 1.63
CA THR A 75 -15.07 24.49 2.85
C THR A 75 -15.42 23.28 3.70
N THR A 76 -14.40 22.67 4.29
CA THR A 76 -14.55 21.55 5.19
C THR A 76 -13.61 21.71 6.38
N ASP A 77 -13.86 20.96 7.45
CA ASP A 77 -13.02 20.97 8.65
C ASP A 77 -11.77 20.09 8.53
N TYR A 78 -11.66 19.30 7.46
CA TYR A 78 -10.51 18.43 7.26
C TYR A 78 -9.32 19.24 6.76
N SER A 79 -8.11 18.79 7.10
CA SER A 79 -6.85 19.36 6.64
C SER A 79 -5.96 18.29 6.04
N ILE A 80 -5.23 18.62 4.98
CA ILE A 80 -4.30 17.69 4.35
C ILE A 80 -3.16 17.28 5.27
N ASP A 81 -2.84 18.06 6.30
CA ASP A 81 -1.86 17.68 7.31
C ASP A 81 -2.26 16.42 8.08
N ILE A 82 -3.56 16.21 8.30
CA ILE A 82 -4.07 15.00 8.95
C ILE A 82 -3.72 13.78 8.10
N PHE A 83 -3.94 13.87 6.78
CA PHE A 83 -3.58 12.81 5.85
C PHE A 83 -2.07 12.55 5.85
N ARG A 84 -1.26 13.59 5.78
CA ARG A 84 0.20 13.45 5.76
C ARG A 84 0.71 12.69 6.98
N LYS A 85 0.15 12.95 8.16
CA LYS A 85 0.56 12.27 9.40
C LYS A 85 0.15 10.80 9.40
N HIS A 86 -0.99 10.46 8.80
CA HIS A 86 -1.46 9.07 8.69
C HIS A 86 -0.62 8.23 7.74
N HIS A 87 0.06 8.85 6.77
CA HIS A 87 0.63 8.18 5.62
C HIS A 87 1.92 7.41 5.95
N ASP A 88 2.61 7.77 7.01
CA ASP A 88 3.93 7.22 7.31
C ASP A 88 3.90 5.84 7.98
N GLU A 89 2.73 5.35 8.40
CA GLU A 89 2.63 4.17 9.25
C GLU A 89 2.51 2.84 8.48
N VAL A 90 2.21 2.85 7.18
CA VAL A 90 1.81 1.64 6.44
C VAL A 90 2.97 0.95 5.71
N ALA A 91 4.07 1.65 5.42
CA ALA A 91 5.12 1.17 4.52
C ALA A 91 6.05 0.09 5.09
N MET A 92 6.11 -0.08 6.42
CA MET A 92 7.19 -0.87 7.05
C MET A 92 6.96 -2.37 7.09
N LYS A 93 5.71 -2.83 7.01
CA LYS A 93 5.38 -4.25 7.28
C LYS A 93 5.75 -5.19 6.14
N LEU A 94 5.67 -4.73 4.91
CA LEU A 94 6.06 -5.57 3.76
C LEU A 94 7.57 -5.81 3.76
N THR A 95 8.34 -4.79 4.13
CA THR A 95 9.79 -4.92 4.31
C THR A 95 10.12 -5.93 5.40
N GLU A 96 9.38 -5.94 6.51
CA GLU A 96 9.57 -6.92 7.59
C GLU A 96 9.31 -8.35 7.10
N LEU A 97 8.21 -8.56 6.36
CA LEU A 97 7.90 -9.87 5.78
C LEU A 97 9.02 -10.35 4.86
N LYS A 98 9.47 -9.50 3.97
CA LYS A 98 10.56 -9.78 3.04
C LYS A 98 11.82 -10.20 3.81
N ASN A 99 12.19 -9.47 4.84
CA ASN A 99 13.37 -9.73 5.64
C ASN A 99 13.27 -11.05 6.39
N ILE A 100 12.10 -11.37 6.94
CA ILE A 100 11.87 -12.67 7.61
C ILE A 100 12.11 -13.81 6.63
N ILE A 101 11.56 -13.72 5.42
CA ILE A 101 11.74 -14.75 4.40
C ILE A 101 13.21 -14.88 4.01
N LEU A 102 13.88 -13.76 3.73
CA LEU A 102 15.28 -13.76 3.29
C LEU A 102 16.24 -14.31 4.33
N LEU A 103 16.00 -14.01 5.61
CA LEU A 103 16.95 -14.34 6.67
C LEU A 103 16.72 -15.72 7.28
N TYR A 104 15.48 -16.18 7.33
CA TYR A 104 15.13 -17.35 8.15
C TYR A 104 14.45 -18.48 7.39
N TYR A 105 13.94 -18.23 6.19
CA TYR A 105 13.16 -19.24 5.49
C TYR A 105 14.06 -20.08 4.58
N THR A 106 14.01 -21.42 4.75
CA THR A 106 14.67 -22.37 3.86
C THR A 106 13.62 -23.15 3.09
N THR A 107 13.88 -23.43 1.82
CA THR A 107 12.91 -24.10 0.96
C THR A 107 13.60 -25.08 0.02
N ALA A 108 12.89 -26.17 -0.31
CA ALA A 108 13.32 -27.13 -1.36
C ALA A 108 13.07 -26.56 -2.77
N THR A 109 12.32 -25.46 -2.91
CA THR A 109 12.03 -24.86 -4.22
C THR A 109 12.46 -23.38 -4.23
N PRO A 110 13.79 -23.10 -4.22
CA PRO A 110 14.28 -21.73 -4.13
C PRO A 110 13.86 -20.85 -5.31
N ASP A 111 13.66 -21.43 -6.49
CA ASP A 111 13.23 -20.68 -7.67
C ASP A 111 11.86 -20.04 -7.48
N LYS A 112 10.92 -20.78 -6.92
CA LYS A 112 9.57 -20.28 -6.64
C LYS A 112 9.60 -19.17 -5.59
N MET A 113 10.42 -19.36 -4.54
CA MET A 113 10.56 -18.34 -3.50
C MET A 113 11.25 -17.09 -4.06
N TYR A 114 12.24 -17.24 -4.93
CA TYR A 114 12.86 -16.11 -5.61
C TYR A 114 11.84 -15.30 -6.40
N ASP A 115 10.99 -15.97 -7.19
CA ASP A 115 9.95 -15.29 -7.97
C ASP A 115 8.96 -14.55 -7.08
N ALA A 116 8.55 -15.16 -5.97
CA ALA A 116 7.66 -14.52 -5.00
C ALA A 116 8.31 -13.29 -4.36
N LEU A 117 9.59 -13.39 -4.01
CA LEU A 117 10.34 -12.25 -3.45
C LEU A 117 10.48 -11.11 -4.45
N VAL A 118 10.73 -11.41 -5.72
CA VAL A 118 10.81 -10.38 -6.78
C VAL A 118 9.46 -9.66 -6.90
N ASP A 119 8.35 -10.37 -6.84
CA ASP A 119 7.02 -9.77 -6.86
C ASP A 119 6.83 -8.84 -5.65
N ILE A 120 7.28 -9.25 -4.46
CA ILE A 120 7.20 -8.42 -3.25
C ILE A 120 8.07 -7.17 -3.40
N PHE A 121 9.30 -7.30 -3.90
CA PHE A 121 10.18 -6.16 -4.16
C PHE A 121 9.55 -5.16 -5.12
N ASN A 122 8.96 -5.66 -6.22
CA ASN A 122 8.31 -4.80 -7.19
C ASN A 122 7.09 -4.10 -6.61
N CYS A 123 6.32 -4.80 -5.77
CA CYS A 123 5.18 -4.22 -5.08
C CYS A 123 5.59 -3.12 -4.11
N GLU A 124 6.68 -3.33 -3.36
CA GLU A 124 7.23 -2.28 -2.49
C GLU A 124 7.57 -1.02 -3.28
N ALA A 125 8.25 -1.19 -4.43
CA ALA A 125 8.63 -0.07 -5.28
C ALA A 125 7.40 0.66 -5.83
N ASP A 126 6.37 -0.07 -6.23
CA ASP A 126 5.13 0.50 -6.75
C ASP A 126 4.37 1.25 -5.65
N LEU A 127 4.30 0.70 -4.43
CA LEU A 127 3.68 1.37 -3.29
C LEU A 127 4.46 2.62 -2.89
N GLU A 128 5.78 2.57 -2.93
CA GLU A 128 6.64 3.72 -2.66
C GLU A 128 6.39 4.82 -3.69
N SER A 129 6.29 4.48 -4.98
CA SER A 129 5.99 5.44 -6.04
C SER A 129 4.61 6.06 -5.85
N HIS A 130 3.62 5.27 -5.47
CA HIS A 130 2.28 5.75 -5.14
C HIS A 130 2.34 6.75 -3.98
N ALA A 131 3.06 6.41 -2.92
CA ALA A 131 3.23 7.29 -1.76
C ALA A 131 3.97 8.58 -2.11
N LEU A 132 4.97 8.51 -2.99
CA LEU A 132 5.70 9.70 -3.45
C LEU A 132 4.79 10.65 -4.22
N ILE A 133 3.89 10.13 -5.06
CA ILE A 133 2.90 10.96 -5.77
C ILE A 133 2.00 11.67 -4.76
N GLU A 134 1.51 10.95 -3.75
CA GLU A 134 0.68 11.54 -2.70
C GLU A 134 1.44 12.61 -1.91
N ASN A 135 2.65 12.31 -1.46
CA ASN A 135 3.43 13.20 -0.59
C ASN A 135 4.03 14.39 -1.33
N ASN A 136 4.47 14.21 -2.58
CA ASN A 136 5.23 15.22 -3.29
C ASN A 136 4.40 16.02 -4.29
N ILE A 137 3.23 15.54 -4.67
CA ILE A 137 2.36 16.20 -5.64
C ILE A 137 1.02 16.56 -5.01
N LEU A 138 0.29 15.58 -4.48
CA LEU A 138 -1.05 15.83 -3.94
C LEU A 138 -1.01 16.73 -2.70
N VAL A 139 -0.22 16.36 -1.69
CA VAL A 139 -0.18 17.10 -0.43
C VAL A 139 0.26 18.55 -0.64
N PRO A 140 1.37 18.85 -1.35
CA PRO A 140 1.76 20.24 -1.57
C PRO A 140 0.73 21.04 -2.34
N ALA A 141 0.10 20.44 -3.36
CA ALA A 141 -0.92 21.12 -4.15
C ALA A 141 -2.14 21.50 -3.30
N ILE A 142 -2.61 20.58 -2.47
CA ILE A 142 -3.77 20.82 -1.63
C ILE A 142 -3.43 21.81 -0.49
N ALA A 143 -2.24 21.70 0.09
CA ALA A 143 -1.77 22.66 1.09
C ALA A 143 -1.73 24.09 0.53
N ALA A 144 -1.32 24.26 -0.73
CA ALA A 144 -1.32 25.55 -1.39
C ALA A 144 -2.74 26.11 -1.57
N ILE A 145 -3.69 25.27 -1.97
CA ILE A 145 -5.09 25.66 -2.09
C ILE A 145 -5.66 26.06 -0.72
N GLU A 146 -5.37 25.30 0.31
CA GLU A 146 -5.81 25.58 1.70
C GLU A 146 -5.32 26.97 2.14
N ARG A 147 -4.04 27.29 1.87
CA ARG A 147 -3.47 28.60 2.22
C ARG A 147 -4.16 29.76 1.52
N HIS A 148 -4.51 29.60 0.27
CA HIS A 148 -5.18 30.65 -0.51
C HIS A 148 -6.64 30.90 -0.09
N ARG A 149 -7.24 29.98 0.67
CA ARG A 149 -8.63 30.08 1.12
C ARG A 149 -8.77 30.65 2.53
N LYS A 150 -7.66 30.83 3.20
CA LYS A 150 -7.64 31.52 4.49
C LYS A 150 -7.47 33.05 4.30
#